data_db79bc1a2cd0df90acd3761c7562d7d4
#
_entry.id   db79bc1a2cd0df90acd3761c7562d7d4
#
_cell.length_a   1.000
_cell.length_b   1.000
_cell.length_c   1.000
_cell.angle_alpha   90.00
_cell.angle_beta   90.00
_cell.angle_gamma   90.00
#
_symmetry.space_group_name_H-M   'P 1'
#
loop_
_entity.id
_entity.type
_entity.pdbx_description
1 polymer ?
#
loop_
_entity_poly.entity_id
_entity_poly.type
_entity_poly.pdbx_seq_one_letter_code
_entity_poly.pdbx_strand_id
1 'polypeptide(L)'
;MLKRDVTGTLRRARRKAGAIGRRLFESPEQAAWRRAWHRAETTPRFTPGRIAMMEYDLQYSDLLSFCPQWQDIFIKRTLDFSTTSARPRILDCGANVGVASLFFRRRYADAHITAFEADPALFALLDANLSANGADSVERRNVAVWTSDGSLTFRSEGSDSGMIESLPGAVDGRSVVVPSLRLRDVIAAEPAIDLLKLDIEGAEDAVLADCEPVLDRVGAMVMDLHEFDPSARQAPRVLERLARAGFTYAIDEFVPLSWRQPTAEAGSPFPGKALTWAMTVRAWRPAR
;
A
#
# COMPACT_ATOMS: atom_id res chain seq x y z
N MET A 1 -19.92 54.74 -3.76
CA MET A 1 -18.80 54.56 -4.71
C MET A 1 -18.18 53.19 -4.44
N LEU A 2 -18.63 52.16 -5.15
CA LEU A 2 -18.21 50.78 -4.92
C LEU A 2 -16.87 50.54 -5.66
N LYS A 3 -15.79 50.40 -4.91
CA LYS A 3 -14.53 49.85 -5.47
C LYS A 3 -14.76 48.35 -5.76
N ARG A 4 -14.94 48.00 -7.02
CA ARG A 4 -14.94 46.61 -7.47
C ARG A 4 -13.58 45.97 -7.14
N ASP A 5 -13.62 44.86 -6.40
CA ASP A 5 -12.41 44.09 -6.06
C ASP A 5 -11.88 43.39 -7.33
N VAL A 6 -11.05 44.14 -8.06
CA VAL A 6 -10.40 43.67 -9.29
C VAL A 6 -9.36 42.59 -9.00
N THR A 7 -8.81 42.56 -7.78
CA THR A 7 -7.77 41.62 -7.37
C THR A 7 -8.32 40.21 -7.13
N GLY A 8 -9.53 40.09 -6.58
CA GLY A 8 -10.22 38.82 -6.40
C GLY A 8 -10.62 38.17 -7.72
N THR A 9 -11.06 39.00 -8.68
CA THR A 9 -11.45 38.54 -10.02
C THR A 9 -10.26 38.03 -10.83
N LEU A 10 -9.12 38.72 -10.78
CA LEU A 10 -7.86 38.33 -11.42
C LEU A 10 -7.25 37.05 -10.81
N ARG A 11 -7.34 36.87 -9.49
CA ARG A 11 -6.91 35.63 -8.81
C ARG A 11 -7.79 34.43 -9.21
N ARG A 12 -9.11 34.63 -9.32
CA ARG A 12 -10.05 33.56 -9.81
C ARG A 12 -9.80 33.23 -11.29
N ALA A 13 -9.56 34.22 -12.13
CA ALA A 13 -9.25 34.01 -13.55
C ALA A 13 -7.91 33.26 -13.73
N ARG A 14 -6.85 33.62 -12.99
CA ARG A 14 -5.57 32.91 -13.01
C ARG A 14 -5.70 31.46 -12.50
N ARG A 15 -6.48 31.21 -11.43
CA ARG A 15 -6.77 29.85 -10.96
C ARG A 15 -7.53 29.03 -11.99
N LYS A 16 -8.53 29.61 -12.69
CA LYS A 16 -9.27 28.93 -13.78
C LYS A 16 -8.38 28.68 -15.00
N ALA A 17 -7.57 29.64 -15.43
CA ALA A 17 -6.64 29.46 -16.56
C ALA A 17 -5.55 28.42 -16.23
N GLY A 18 -5.02 28.42 -15.01
CA GLY A 18 -4.08 27.39 -14.54
C GLY A 18 -4.73 25.99 -14.38
N ALA A 19 -6.04 25.93 -14.10
CA ALA A 19 -6.76 24.66 -14.06
C ALA A 19 -7.07 24.12 -15.47
N ILE A 20 -7.37 25.02 -16.43
CA ILE A 20 -7.60 24.66 -17.85
C ILE A 20 -6.27 24.20 -18.48
N GLY A 21 -5.17 24.94 -18.24
CA GLY A 21 -3.86 24.56 -18.75
C GLY A 21 -3.36 23.21 -18.18
N ARG A 22 -3.64 22.90 -16.93
CA ARG A 22 -3.32 21.60 -16.34
C ARG A 22 -4.15 20.45 -16.94
N ARG A 23 -5.38 20.68 -17.37
CA ARG A 23 -6.23 19.67 -18.03
C ARG A 23 -5.76 19.27 -19.43
N LEU A 24 -5.02 20.13 -20.13
CA LEU A 24 -4.52 19.87 -21.47
C LEU A 24 -3.30 18.93 -21.50
N PHE A 25 -2.66 18.71 -20.33
CA PHE A 25 -1.48 17.86 -20.16
C PHE A 25 -1.69 16.76 -19.11
N GLU A 26 -2.95 16.53 -18.70
CA GLU A 26 -3.29 15.51 -17.72
C GLU A 26 -3.22 14.11 -18.34
N SER A 27 -2.51 13.18 -17.68
CA SER A 27 -2.49 11.80 -18.15
C SER A 27 -3.85 11.11 -17.94
N PRO A 28 -4.13 10.01 -18.70
CA PRO A 28 -5.36 9.23 -18.49
C PRO A 28 -5.52 8.76 -17.03
N GLU A 29 -4.43 8.37 -16.39
CA GLU A 29 -4.39 7.95 -14.99
C GLU A 29 -4.79 9.08 -14.04
N GLN A 30 -4.23 10.28 -14.26
CA GLN A 30 -4.56 11.47 -13.46
C GLN A 30 -6.03 11.90 -13.67
N ALA A 31 -6.53 11.83 -14.90
CA ALA A 31 -7.91 12.16 -15.20
C ALA A 31 -8.88 11.18 -14.52
N ALA A 32 -8.57 9.89 -14.53
CA ALA A 32 -9.35 8.86 -13.84
C ALA A 32 -9.36 9.10 -12.32
N TRP A 33 -8.19 9.31 -11.73
CA TRP A 33 -8.04 9.61 -10.31
C TRP A 33 -8.83 10.85 -9.89
N ARG A 34 -8.74 11.94 -10.62
CA ARG A 34 -9.45 13.17 -10.28
C ARG A 34 -10.98 12.98 -10.28
N ARG A 35 -11.52 12.18 -11.22
CA ARG A 35 -12.96 11.83 -11.23
C ARG A 35 -13.33 10.99 -10.01
N ALA A 36 -12.49 10.01 -9.69
CA ALA A 36 -12.68 9.15 -8.52
C ALA A 36 -12.64 9.95 -7.23
N TRP A 37 -11.64 10.83 -7.08
CA TRP A 37 -11.49 11.70 -5.91
C TRP A 37 -12.69 12.60 -5.70
N HIS A 38 -13.15 13.28 -6.75
CA HIS A 38 -14.32 14.14 -6.65
C HIS A 38 -15.60 13.38 -6.22
N ARG A 39 -15.73 12.12 -6.66
CA ARG A 39 -16.81 11.24 -6.18
C ARG A 39 -16.58 10.83 -4.72
N ALA A 40 -15.34 10.55 -4.33
CA ALA A 40 -15.00 10.15 -2.97
C ALA A 40 -15.33 11.24 -1.92
N GLU A 41 -15.16 12.53 -2.28
CA GLU A 41 -15.48 13.67 -1.41
C GLU A 41 -16.96 13.70 -0.97
N THR A 42 -17.85 13.06 -1.70
CA THR A 42 -19.30 13.02 -1.42
C THR A 42 -19.82 11.62 -1.09
N THR A 43 -19.00 10.60 -1.20
CA THR A 43 -19.37 9.23 -0.86
C THR A 43 -19.08 8.99 0.62
N PRO A 44 -20.07 8.51 1.42
CA PRO A 44 -19.80 8.16 2.80
C PRO A 44 -18.71 7.10 2.93
N ARG A 45 -17.90 7.19 4.00
CA ARG A 45 -16.89 6.18 4.31
C ARG A 45 -17.49 4.79 4.41
N PHE A 46 -16.69 3.76 4.09
CA PHE A 46 -17.07 2.34 4.17
C PHE A 46 -18.32 2.00 3.35
N THR A 47 -18.53 2.71 2.23
CA THR A 47 -19.59 2.40 1.28
C THR A 47 -18.99 1.65 0.10
N PRO A 48 -19.20 0.33 0.01
CA PRO A 48 -18.72 -0.47 -1.11
C PRO A 48 -19.34 -0.01 -2.44
N GLY A 49 -18.58 -0.15 -3.50
CA GLY A 49 -19.07 0.23 -4.81
C GLY A 49 -18.18 -0.22 -5.95
N ARG A 50 -18.47 0.32 -7.13
CA ARG A 50 -17.77 0.00 -8.37
C ARG A 50 -17.38 1.28 -9.11
N ILE A 51 -16.21 1.26 -9.76
CA ILE A 51 -15.66 2.40 -10.48
C ILE A 51 -14.84 1.95 -11.67
N ALA A 52 -15.02 2.64 -12.79
CA ALA A 52 -14.15 2.49 -13.96
C ALA A 52 -12.92 3.40 -13.81
N MET A 53 -11.74 2.80 -13.85
CA MET A 53 -10.45 3.49 -13.79
C MET A 53 -9.62 3.10 -15.01
N MET A 54 -9.54 3.99 -16.00
CA MET A 54 -8.97 3.71 -17.32
C MET A 54 -9.70 2.51 -17.98
N GLU A 55 -8.95 1.45 -18.33
CA GLU A 55 -9.48 0.19 -18.86
C GLU A 55 -10.01 -0.77 -17.80
N TYR A 56 -9.82 -0.47 -16.52
CA TYR A 56 -10.19 -1.35 -15.41
C TYR A 56 -11.59 -1.06 -14.89
N ASP A 57 -12.33 -2.11 -14.58
CA ASP A 57 -13.60 -2.08 -13.88
C ASP A 57 -13.39 -2.65 -12.46
N LEU A 58 -13.38 -1.79 -11.45
CA LEU A 58 -12.90 -2.11 -10.11
C LEU A 58 -14.00 -1.98 -9.07
N GLN A 59 -14.05 -2.95 -8.18
CA GLN A 59 -14.81 -2.89 -6.95
C GLN A 59 -13.93 -2.37 -5.82
N TYR A 60 -14.50 -1.60 -4.92
CA TYR A 60 -13.83 -1.05 -3.73
C TYR A 60 -14.74 -1.23 -2.50
N SER A 61 -14.13 -1.30 -1.33
CA SER A 61 -14.82 -1.28 -0.03
C SER A 61 -15.08 0.15 0.45
N ASP A 62 -14.12 1.04 0.22
CA ASP A 62 -14.15 2.47 0.55
C ASP A 62 -13.46 3.28 -0.55
N LEU A 63 -14.19 4.19 -1.16
CA LEU A 63 -13.66 4.97 -2.28
C LEU A 63 -12.58 5.97 -1.83
N LEU A 64 -12.67 6.49 -0.60
CA LEU A 64 -11.69 7.45 -0.09
C LEU A 64 -10.34 6.78 0.19
N SER A 65 -10.33 5.53 0.65
CA SER A 65 -9.11 4.72 0.80
C SER A 65 -8.56 4.21 -0.53
N PHE A 66 -9.44 3.93 -1.50
CA PHE A 66 -9.04 3.48 -2.84
C PHE A 66 -8.28 4.56 -3.64
N CYS A 67 -8.67 5.82 -3.53
CA CYS A 67 -8.10 6.90 -4.34
C CYS A 67 -6.60 7.13 -4.08
N PRO A 68 -6.08 7.16 -2.83
CA PRO A 68 -4.64 7.22 -2.57
C PRO A 68 -3.88 6.03 -3.16
N GLN A 69 -4.38 4.80 -3.01
CA GLN A 69 -3.74 3.61 -3.58
C GLN A 69 -3.56 3.75 -5.10
N TRP A 70 -4.61 4.19 -5.81
CA TRP A 70 -4.51 4.45 -7.25
C TRP A 70 -3.47 5.52 -7.57
N GLN A 71 -3.47 6.63 -6.81
CA GLN A 71 -2.53 7.73 -7.00
C GLN A 71 -1.08 7.26 -6.85
N ASP A 72 -0.79 6.56 -5.79
CA ASP A 72 0.56 6.12 -5.47
C ASP A 72 1.05 5.08 -6.49
N ILE A 73 0.20 4.12 -6.85
CA ILE A 73 0.58 3.01 -7.70
C ILE A 73 0.60 3.40 -9.18
N PHE A 74 -0.45 4.04 -9.72
CA PHE A 74 -0.58 4.31 -11.16
C PHE A 74 -0.06 5.68 -11.60
N ILE A 75 -0.08 6.70 -10.72
CA ILE A 75 0.35 8.05 -11.05
C ILE A 75 1.78 8.31 -10.57
N LYS A 76 2.07 8.11 -9.28
CA LYS A 76 3.43 8.27 -8.73
C LYS A 76 4.34 7.10 -9.09
N ARG A 77 3.75 5.94 -9.46
CA ARG A 77 4.47 4.71 -9.86
C ARG A 77 5.41 4.21 -8.78
N THR A 78 4.95 4.25 -7.54
CA THR A 78 5.76 3.87 -6.36
C THR A 78 6.25 2.42 -6.41
N LEU A 79 5.57 1.56 -7.17
CA LEU A 79 5.89 0.14 -7.31
C LEU A 79 6.69 -0.20 -8.58
N ASP A 80 7.09 0.80 -9.39
CA ASP A 80 7.97 0.56 -10.54
C ASP A 80 9.36 0.11 -10.05
N PHE A 81 9.86 -0.96 -10.64
CA PHE A 81 11.23 -1.44 -10.43
C PHE A 81 11.85 -1.90 -11.74
N SER A 82 13.16 -2.01 -11.78
CA SER A 82 13.89 -2.54 -12.91
C SER A 82 14.35 -3.96 -12.61
N THR A 83 14.16 -4.86 -13.58
CA THR A 83 14.65 -6.24 -13.51
C THR A 83 15.16 -6.67 -14.86
N THR A 84 16.14 -7.57 -14.88
CA THR A 84 16.63 -8.24 -16.09
C THR A 84 15.86 -9.54 -16.37
N SER A 85 15.01 -9.97 -15.44
CA SER A 85 14.19 -11.16 -15.60
C SER A 85 13.09 -10.90 -16.64
N ALA A 86 13.00 -11.77 -17.64
CA ALA A 86 11.88 -11.75 -18.59
C ALA A 86 10.56 -12.17 -17.94
N ARG A 87 10.63 -12.93 -16.85
CA ARG A 87 9.48 -13.44 -16.08
C ARG A 87 9.69 -13.18 -14.59
N PRO A 88 9.60 -11.91 -14.12
CA PRO A 88 9.91 -11.59 -12.75
C PRO A 88 8.92 -12.26 -11.78
N ARG A 89 9.45 -12.67 -10.61
CA ARG A 89 8.66 -13.18 -9.49
C ARG A 89 8.37 -12.05 -8.54
N ILE A 90 7.09 -11.82 -8.29
CA ILE A 90 6.60 -10.72 -7.46
C ILE A 90 5.71 -11.29 -6.37
N LEU A 91 6.01 -10.94 -5.13
CA LEU A 91 5.16 -11.21 -3.98
C LEU A 91 4.48 -9.90 -3.56
N ASP A 92 3.15 -9.85 -3.63
CA ASP A 92 2.30 -8.71 -3.25
C ASP A 92 1.65 -9.04 -1.90
N CYS A 93 2.34 -8.72 -0.81
CA CYS A 93 1.89 -8.95 0.55
C CYS A 93 1.08 -7.75 1.06
N GLY A 94 -0.21 -7.98 1.40
CA GLY A 94 -1.20 -6.94 1.64
C GLY A 94 -1.76 -6.41 0.32
N ALA A 95 -2.33 -7.31 -0.50
CA ALA A 95 -2.78 -6.96 -1.86
C ALA A 95 -4.07 -6.14 -1.89
N ASN A 96 -4.77 -6.02 -0.76
CA ASN A 96 -6.00 -5.25 -0.60
C ASN A 96 -7.03 -5.62 -1.71
N VAL A 97 -7.57 -4.66 -2.44
CA VAL A 97 -8.52 -4.90 -3.54
C VAL A 97 -7.83 -5.17 -4.90
N GLY A 98 -6.51 -5.37 -4.94
CA GLY A 98 -5.76 -5.84 -6.11
C GLY A 98 -5.18 -4.76 -7.02
N VAL A 99 -5.17 -3.49 -6.62
CA VAL A 99 -4.64 -2.39 -7.44
C VAL A 99 -3.17 -2.60 -7.79
N ALA A 100 -2.34 -3.02 -6.81
CA ALA A 100 -0.92 -3.31 -7.01
C ALA A 100 -0.71 -4.50 -7.96
N SER A 101 -1.44 -5.59 -7.75
CA SER A 101 -1.37 -6.79 -8.60
C SER A 101 -1.74 -6.49 -10.06
N LEU A 102 -2.77 -5.65 -10.31
CA LEU A 102 -3.13 -5.20 -11.66
C LEU A 102 -2.04 -4.33 -12.28
N PHE A 103 -1.44 -3.43 -11.50
CA PHE A 103 -0.31 -2.63 -11.95
C PHE A 103 0.88 -3.52 -12.36
N PHE A 104 1.25 -4.49 -11.53
CA PHE A 104 2.33 -5.42 -11.85
C PHE A 104 2.01 -6.23 -13.12
N ARG A 105 0.78 -6.72 -13.26
CA ARG A 105 0.36 -7.47 -14.44
C ARG A 105 0.43 -6.64 -15.72
N ARG A 106 0.03 -5.35 -15.66
CA ARG A 106 0.16 -4.41 -16.77
C ARG A 106 1.62 -4.12 -17.13
N ARG A 107 2.46 -3.96 -16.11
CA ARG A 107 3.85 -3.52 -16.27
C ARG A 107 4.80 -4.65 -16.67
N TYR A 108 4.52 -5.85 -16.18
CA TYR A 108 5.34 -7.06 -16.35
C TYR A 108 4.44 -8.19 -16.82
N ALA A 109 4.14 -8.21 -18.13
CA ALA A 109 3.12 -9.10 -18.71
C ALA A 109 3.34 -10.59 -18.44
N ASP A 110 4.59 -11.04 -18.32
CA ASP A 110 4.96 -12.43 -18.09
C ASP A 110 5.36 -12.72 -16.62
N ALA A 111 5.12 -11.79 -15.71
CA ALA A 111 5.47 -11.96 -14.30
C ALA A 111 4.69 -13.11 -13.64
N HIS A 112 5.37 -13.83 -12.75
CA HIS A 112 4.73 -14.68 -11.75
C HIS A 112 4.39 -13.82 -10.52
N ILE A 113 3.12 -13.57 -10.30
CA ILE A 113 2.64 -12.73 -9.21
C ILE A 113 1.86 -13.61 -8.25
N THR A 114 2.20 -13.54 -6.96
CA THR A 114 1.40 -14.12 -5.88
C THR A 114 0.92 -12.99 -4.97
N ALA A 115 -0.39 -12.86 -4.86
CA ALA A 115 -1.06 -11.84 -4.06
C ALA A 115 -1.60 -12.45 -2.76
N PHE A 116 -1.27 -11.86 -1.62
CA PHE A 116 -1.70 -12.27 -0.30
C PHE A 116 -2.58 -11.19 0.31
N GLU A 117 -3.78 -11.55 0.73
CA GLU A 117 -4.71 -10.66 1.42
C GLU A 117 -5.36 -11.40 2.59
N ALA A 118 -5.24 -10.82 3.79
CA ALA A 118 -5.70 -11.45 5.03
C ALA A 118 -7.21 -11.32 5.22
N ASP A 119 -7.76 -10.11 4.95
CA ASP A 119 -9.19 -9.84 5.15
C ASP A 119 -10.04 -10.59 4.11
N PRO A 120 -10.92 -11.51 4.51
CA PRO A 120 -11.74 -12.27 3.55
C PRO A 120 -12.66 -11.39 2.69
N ALA A 121 -13.10 -10.23 3.23
CA ALA A 121 -13.97 -9.32 2.48
C ALA A 121 -13.18 -8.57 1.40
N LEU A 122 -11.96 -8.11 1.72
CA LEU A 122 -11.06 -7.49 0.74
C LEU A 122 -10.55 -8.51 -0.27
N PHE A 123 -10.25 -9.73 0.17
CA PHE A 123 -9.86 -10.82 -0.72
C PHE A 123 -10.94 -11.14 -1.76
N ALA A 124 -12.22 -11.11 -1.38
CA ALA A 124 -13.31 -11.30 -2.34
C ALA A 124 -13.35 -10.19 -3.41
N LEU A 125 -13.02 -8.95 -3.04
CA LEU A 125 -12.89 -7.85 -3.99
C LEU A 125 -11.63 -7.98 -4.87
N LEU A 126 -10.51 -8.38 -4.28
CA LEU A 126 -9.28 -8.72 -5.00
C LEU A 126 -9.55 -9.75 -6.11
N ASP A 127 -10.18 -10.87 -5.73
CA ASP A 127 -10.48 -11.97 -6.64
C ASP A 127 -11.40 -11.51 -7.79
N ALA A 128 -12.47 -10.79 -7.46
CA ALA A 128 -13.40 -10.23 -8.44
C ALA A 128 -12.71 -9.22 -9.38
N ASN A 129 -11.85 -8.33 -8.84
CA ASN A 129 -11.15 -7.32 -9.62
C ASN A 129 -10.13 -7.94 -10.58
N LEU A 130 -9.34 -8.91 -10.11
CA LEU A 130 -8.37 -9.57 -10.97
C LEU A 130 -9.05 -10.36 -12.08
N SER A 131 -10.12 -11.10 -11.78
CA SER A 131 -10.88 -11.87 -12.78
C SER A 131 -11.58 -10.96 -13.80
N ALA A 132 -12.21 -9.87 -13.35
CA ALA A 132 -12.91 -8.94 -14.24
C ALA A 132 -11.96 -8.21 -15.21
N ASN A 133 -10.67 -8.14 -14.88
CA ASN A 133 -9.67 -7.39 -15.64
C ASN A 133 -8.60 -8.29 -16.30
N GLY A 134 -8.90 -9.58 -16.49
CA GLY A 134 -8.05 -10.52 -17.25
C GLY A 134 -6.72 -10.85 -16.57
N ALA A 135 -6.66 -10.74 -15.24
CA ALA A 135 -5.48 -11.03 -14.44
C ALA A 135 -5.56 -12.41 -13.75
N ASP A 136 -6.18 -13.41 -14.41
CA ASP A 136 -6.39 -14.75 -13.84
C ASP A 136 -5.09 -15.52 -13.58
N SER A 137 -4.01 -15.12 -14.21
CA SER A 137 -2.68 -15.70 -13.98
C SER A 137 -2.02 -15.27 -12.67
N VAL A 138 -2.59 -14.28 -11.96
CA VAL A 138 -2.14 -13.90 -10.62
C VAL A 138 -2.63 -14.96 -9.63
N GLU A 139 -1.72 -15.61 -8.93
CA GLU A 139 -2.04 -16.48 -7.82
C GLU A 139 -2.58 -15.67 -6.64
N ARG A 140 -3.68 -16.09 -6.05
CA ARG A 140 -4.40 -15.36 -4.99
C ARG A 140 -4.49 -16.23 -3.76
N ARG A 141 -4.09 -15.69 -2.60
CA ARG A 141 -4.11 -16.42 -1.33
C ARG A 141 -4.81 -15.57 -0.27
N ASN A 142 -5.96 -16.08 0.24
CA ASN A 142 -6.62 -15.45 1.39
C ASN A 142 -5.95 -15.91 2.68
N VAL A 143 -4.88 -15.25 3.06
CA VAL A 143 -4.05 -15.62 4.19
C VAL A 143 -3.25 -14.41 4.68
N ALA A 144 -3.07 -14.30 5.99
CA ALA A 144 -2.17 -13.32 6.58
C ALA A 144 -0.71 -13.78 6.41
N VAL A 145 0.12 -12.90 5.88
CA VAL A 145 1.56 -13.09 5.87
C VAL A 145 2.09 -12.87 7.29
N TRP A 146 2.80 -13.88 7.84
CA TRP A 146 3.28 -13.87 9.21
C TRP A 146 4.61 -14.62 9.36
N THR A 147 5.01 -14.88 10.61
CA THR A 147 6.23 -15.59 11.00
C THR A 147 6.03 -17.09 11.22
N SER A 148 4.80 -17.59 11.09
CA SER A 148 4.46 -19.00 11.24
C SER A 148 3.17 -19.33 10.50
N ASP A 149 3.05 -20.58 10.08
CA ASP A 149 1.78 -21.13 9.62
C ASP A 149 0.82 -21.34 10.80
N GLY A 150 -0.47 -21.21 10.53
CA GLY A 150 -1.52 -21.42 11.53
C GLY A 150 -2.72 -20.52 11.31
N SER A 151 -3.17 -19.85 12.36
CA SER A 151 -4.25 -18.87 12.33
C SER A 151 -3.98 -17.71 13.26
N LEU A 152 -4.49 -16.54 12.89
CA LEU A 152 -4.37 -15.30 13.64
C LEU A 152 -5.73 -14.65 13.83
N THR A 153 -5.89 -13.93 14.93
CA THR A 153 -7.01 -13.00 15.06
C THR A 153 -6.63 -11.69 14.36
N PHE A 154 -7.43 -11.32 13.38
CA PHE A 154 -7.26 -10.14 12.56
C PHE A 154 -8.38 -9.16 12.83
N ARG A 155 -8.06 -7.89 12.98
CA ARG A 155 -9.01 -6.82 13.18
C ARG A 155 -9.27 -6.14 11.84
N SER A 156 -10.46 -6.37 11.28
CA SER A 156 -10.91 -5.77 10.02
C SER A 156 -11.74 -4.54 10.31
N GLU A 157 -11.39 -3.42 9.73
CA GLU A 157 -12.24 -2.22 9.70
C GLU A 157 -13.05 -2.09 8.40
N GLY A 158 -12.78 -2.98 7.43
CA GLY A 158 -13.48 -3.02 6.13
C GLY A 158 -12.88 -2.11 5.05
N SER A 159 -11.66 -1.58 5.24
CA SER A 159 -10.94 -0.83 4.21
C SER A 159 -9.45 -1.19 4.16
N ASP A 160 -8.55 -0.22 4.32
CA ASP A 160 -7.11 -0.37 4.11
C ASP A 160 -6.27 -0.52 5.39
N SER A 161 -6.90 -0.48 6.58
CA SER A 161 -6.16 -0.46 7.85
C SER A 161 -6.38 -1.71 8.71
N GLY A 162 -6.76 -2.82 8.12
CA GLY A 162 -6.93 -4.09 8.82
C GLY A 162 -5.58 -4.65 9.29
N MET A 163 -5.50 -5.13 10.55
CA MET A 163 -4.23 -5.58 11.13
C MET A 163 -4.40 -6.77 12.08
N ILE A 164 -3.29 -7.42 12.42
CA ILE A 164 -3.25 -8.48 13.43
C ILE A 164 -3.58 -7.88 14.80
N GLU A 165 -4.58 -8.45 15.49
CA GLU A 165 -5.13 -7.88 16.73
C GLU A 165 -4.11 -7.78 17.88
N SER A 166 -3.13 -8.66 17.93
CA SER A 166 -2.09 -8.67 18.95
C SER A 166 -1.00 -7.62 18.75
N LEU A 167 -0.98 -6.92 17.60
CA LEU A 167 0.00 -5.88 17.34
C LEU A 167 -0.41 -4.55 17.99
N PRO A 168 0.56 -3.71 18.37
CA PRO A 168 0.28 -2.37 18.88
C PRO A 168 -0.52 -1.52 17.88
N GLY A 169 -1.44 -0.71 18.38
CA GLY A 169 -2.22 0.20 17.57
C GLY A 169 -3.41 -0.44 16.85
N ALA A 170 -3.87 -1.62 17.28
CA ALA A 170 -5.05 -2.25 16.71
C ALA A 170 -6.25 -1.30 16.69
N VAL A 171 -6.88 -1.22 15.50
CA VAL A 171 -8.05 -0.36 15.25
C VAL A 171 -9.34 -0.95 15.83
N ASP A 172 -10.33 -0.09 16.01
CA ASP A 172 -11.70 -0.56 16.21
C ASP A 172 -12.19 -1.25 14.93
N GLY A 173 -12.75 -2.43 15.08
CA GLY A 173 -13.18 -3.21 13.94
C GLY A 173 -13.71 -4.58 14.36
N ARG A 174 -14.09 -5.38 13.36
CA ARG A 174 -14.56 -6.74 13.57
C ARG A 174 -13.36 -7.69 13.67
N SER A 175 -13.29 -8.45 14.76
CA SER A 175 -12.31 -9.54 14.88
C SER A 175 -12.74 -10.72 14.01
N VAL A 176 -11.82 -11.20 13.18
CA VAL A 176 -11.98 -12.41 12.36
C VAL A 176 -10.75 -13.31 12.53
N VAL A 177 -10.98 -14.62 12.56
CA VAL A 177 -9.86 -15.57 12.54
C VAL A 177 -9.51 -15.84 11.08
N VAL A 178 -8.26 -15.59 10.72
CA VAL A 178 -7.74 -15.80 9.37
C VAL A 178 -6.58 -16.81 9.40
N PRO A 179 -6.40 -17.61 8.35
CA PRO A 179 -5.21 -18.43 8.23
C PRO A 179 -3.97 -17.56 8.13
N SER A 180 -2.83 -18.05 8.60
CA SER A 180 -1.52 -17.40 8.43
C SER A 180 -0.54 -18.34 7.74
N LEU A 181 0.39 -17.76 6.99
CA LEU A 181 1.51 -18.47 6.40
C LEU A 181 2.83 -17.78 6.73
N ARG A 182 3.87 -18.60 6.84
CA ARG A 182 5.22 -18.12 7.07
C ARG A 182 5.84 -17.61 5.76
N LEU A 183 6.07 -16.29 5.65
CA LEU A 183 6.65 -15.70 4.43
C LEU A 183 8.04 -16.24 4.11
N ARG A 184 8.85 -16.50 5.15
CA ARG A 184 10.18 -17.11 5.00
C ARG A 184 10.15 -18.38 4.16
N ASP A 185 9.17 -19.25 4.37
CA ASP A 185 9.09 -20.54 3.68
C ASP A 185 8.65 -20.36 2.23
N VAL A 186 7.81 -19.35 1.96
CA VAL A 186 7.46 -18.94 0.59
C VAL A 186 8.70 -18.46 -0.18
N ILE A 187 9.49 -17.57 0.43
CA ILE A 187 10.73 -17.06 -0.18
C ILE A 187 11.74 -18.19 -0.36
N ALA A 188 11.87 -19.08 0.65
CA ALA A 188 12.81 -20.21 0.58
C ALA A 188 12.47 -21.23 -0.51
N ALA A 189 11.20 -21.37 -0.88
CA ALA A 189 10.76 -22.27 -1.94
C ALA A 189 11.10 -21.77 -3.36
N GLU A 190 11.41 -20.47 -3.51
CA GLU A 190 11.70 -19.85 -4.79
C GLU A 190 13.21 -19.65 -4.98
N PRO A 191 13.71 -19.80 -6.21
CA PRO A 191 15.14 -19.57 -6.49
C PRO A 191 15.54 -18.11 -6.32
N ALA A 192 14.65 -17.19 -6.64
CA ALA A 192 14.80 -15.75 -6.45
C ALA A 192 13.43 -15.07 -6.48
N ILE A 193 13.33 -13.95 -5.76
CA ILE A 193 12.20 -13.01 -5.79
C ILE A 193 12.72 -11.70 -6.37
N ASP A 194 12.18 -11.27 -7.51
CA ASP A 194 12.57 -10.00 -8.15
C ASP A 194 12.07 -8.80 -7.34
N LEU A 195 10.81 -8.86 -6.86
CA LEU A 195 10.21 -7.84 -6.01
C LEU A 195 9.38 -8.45 -4.88
N LEU A 196 9.63 -8.01 -3.66
CA LEU A 196 8.76 -8.19 -2.50
C LEU A 196 8.09 -6.85 -2.17
N LYS A 197 6.76 -6.74 -2.37
CA LYS A 197 5.96 -5.69 -1.76
C LYS A 197 5.52 -6.16 -0.37
N LEU A 198 5.72 -5.33 0.64
CA LEU A 198 5.37 -5.62 2.02
C LEU A 198 4.62 -4.42 2.62
N ASP A 199 3.31 -4.58 2.77
CA ASP A 199 2.39 -3.56 3.26
C ASP A 199 1.32 -4.30 4.08
N ILE A 200 1.67 -4.63 5.31
CA ILE A 200 0.96 -5.60 6.18
C ILE A 200 0.62 -5.02 7.55
N GLU A 201 0.46 -3.70 7.58
CA GLU A 201 -0.16 -2.95 8.68
C GLU A 201 0.45 -3.25 10.06
N GLY A 202 1.77 -3.01 10.17
CA GLY A 202 2.53 -3.08 11.42
C GLY A 202 3.18 -4.43 11.71
N ALA A 203 3.05 -5.41 10.82
CA ALA A 203 3.71 -6.72 10.94
C ALA A 203 5.11 -6.76 10.27
N GLU A 204 5.52 -5.67 9.60
CA GLU A 204 6.69 -5.62 8.72
C GLU A 204 7.99 -6.00 9.44
N ASP A 205 8.22 -5.47 10.65
CA ASP A 205 9.44 -5.75 11.42
C ASP A 205 9.52 -7.23 11.83
N ALA A 206 8.42 -7.80 12.33
CA ALA A 206 8.39 -9.18 12.78
C ALA A 206 8.59 -10.16 11.61
N VAL A 207 7.90 -9.92 10.50
CA VAL A 207 7.99 -10.75 9.29
C VAL A 207 9.38 -10.64 8.67
N LEU A 208 9.93 -9.42 8.57
CA LEU A 208 11.26 -9.22 8.00
C LEU A 208 12.37 -9.85 8.89
N ALA A 209 12.19 -9.83 10.21
CA ALA A 209 13.09 -10.51 11.14
C ALA A 209 13.12 -12.02 10.92
N ASP A 210 11.97 -12.65 10.74
CA ASP A 210 11.89 -14.08 10.45
C ASP A 210 12.49 -14.42 9.07
N CYS A 211 12.36 -13.51 8.09
CA CYS A 211 12.89 -13.68 6.74
C CYS A 211 14.41 -13.45 6.61
N GLU A 212 15.13 -12.94 7.62
CA GLU A 212 16.57 -12.64 7.53
C GLU A 212 17.39 -13.76 6.85
N PRO A 213 17.21 -15.06 7.18
CA PRO A 213 18.02 -16.14 6.59
C PRO A 213 17.82 -16.35 5.09
N VAL A 214 16.79 -15.78 4.50
CA VAL A 214 16.41 -15.97 3.09
C VAL A 214 16.34 -14.66 2.30
N LEU A 215 16.67 -13.53 2.92
CA LEU A 215 16.64 -12.22 2.25
C LEU A 215 17.65 -12.11 1.11
N ASP A 216 18.67 -12.96 1.06
CA ASP A 216 19.62 -13.04 -0.07
C ASP A 216 18.94 -13.45 -1.38
N ARG A 217 17.77 -14.05 -1.32
CA ARG A 217 16.93 -14.41 -2.48
C ARG A 217 16.08 -13.27 -3.02
N VAL A 218 15.97 -12.16 -2.27
CA VAL A 218 15.15 -10.99 -2.65
C VAL A 218 16.03 -9.94 -3.34
N GLY A 219 15.69 -9.59 -4.57
CA GLY A 219 16.40 -8.59 -5.37
C GLY A 219 16.02 -7.15 -5.00
N ALA A 220 14.74 -6.88 -4.92
CA ALA A 220 14.19 -5.58 -4.56
C ALA A 220 13.00 -5.71 -3.61
N MET A 221 12.75 -4.66 -2.84
CA MET A 221 11.63 -4.57 -1.91
C MET A 221 11.02 -3.17 -1.93
N VAL A 222 9.70 -3.10 -1.89
CA VAL A 222 8.96 -1.88 -1.56
C VAL A 222 8.12 -2.19 -0.34
N MET A 223 8.31 -1.41 0.71
CA MET A 223 7.67 -1.63 1.99
C MET A 223 6.99 -0.34 2.45
N ASP A 224 5.72 -0.43 2.83
CA ASP A 224 5.07 0.60 3.64
C ASP A 224 5.21 0.21 5.10
N LEU A 225 6.18 0.84 5.76
CA LEU A 225 6.54 0.56 7.15
C LEU A 225 5.70 1.41 8.08
N HIS A 226 4.90 0.77 8.92
CA HIS A 226 3.98 1.40 9.85
C HIS A 226 4.55 1.46 11.26
N GLU A 227 4.60 2.65 11.85
CA GLU A 227 4.96 2.85 13.27
C GLU A 227 3.73 3.29 14.03
N PHE A 228 3.02 2.34 14.61
CA PHE A 228 1.81 2.58 15.41
C PHE A 228 2.11 2.80 16.90
N ASP A 229 3.28 2.40 17.35
CA ASP A 229 3.78 2.62 18.70
C ASP A 229 5.24 3.10 18.64
N PRO A 230 5.51 4.39 18.88
CA PRO A 230 6.87 4.93 18.85
C PRO A 230 7.83 4.23 19.81
N SER A 231 7.33 3.61 20.89
CA SER A 231 8.14 2.86 21.85
C SER A 231 8.61 1.53 21.26
N ALA A 232 7.92 0.99 20.29
CA ALA A 232 8.28 -0.25 19.60
C ALA A 232 9.53 -0.12 18.73
N ARG A 233 9.84 1.10 18.24
CA ARG A 233 11.05 1.39 17.45
C ARG A 233 11.24 0.44 16.26
N GLN A 234 10.18 0.18 15.51
CA GLN A 234 10.21 -0.74 14.37
C GLN A 234 11.13 -0.24 13.26
N ALA A 235 11.00 1.03 12.89
CA ALA A 235 11.73 1.61 11.78
C ALA A 235 13.26 1.47 11.89
N PRO A 236 13.93 1.84 12.99
CA PRO A 236 15.37 1.68 13.09
C PRO A 236 15.80 0.21 13.01
N ARG A 237 15.02 -0.74 13.55
CA ARG A 237 15.34 -2.18 13.45
C ARG A 237 15.23 -2.68 12.02
N VAL A 238 14.17 -2.29 11.30
CA VAL A 238 13.96 -2.66 9.88
C VAL A 238 15.08 -2.12 9.01
N LEU A 239 15.42 -0.83 9.15
CA LEU A 239 16.48 -0.21 8.33
C LEU A 239 17.86 -0.83 8.62
N GLU A 240 18.19 -1.11 9.89
CA GLU A 240 19.41 -1.81 10.25
C GLU A 240 19.45 -3.23 9.68
N ARG A 241 18.33 -3.96 9.70
CA ARG A 241 18.20 -5.30 9.14
C ARG A 241 18.42 -5.32 7.64
N LEU A 242 17.82 -4.38 6.91
CA LEU A 242 18.05 -4.21 5.48
C LEU A 242 19.52 -3.95 5.15
N ALA A 243 20.15 -3.05 5.89
CA ALA A 243 21.57 -2.74 5.72
C ALA A 243 22.46 -3.97 5.99
N ARG A 244 22.23 -4.72 7.07
CA ARG A 244 22.97 -5.95 7.39
C ARG A 244 22.74 -7.04 6.34
N ALA A 245 21.54 -7.12 5.78
CA ALA A 245 21.24 -8.07 4.71
C ALA A 245 21.83 -7.65 3.36
N GLY A 246 22.56 -6.51 3.28
CA GLY A 246 23.24 -6.05 2.07
C GLY A 246 22.36 -5.29 1.08
N PHE A 247 21.23 -4.74 1.53
CA PHE A 247 20.42 -3.83 0.72
C PHE A 247 20.93 -2.39 0.83
N THR A 248 20.91 -1.70 -0.30
CA THR A 248 20.82 -0.23 -0.35
C THR A 248 19.36 0.14 -0.23
N TYR A 249 19.03 1.23 0.45
CA TYR A 249 17.63 1.65 0.56
C TYR A 249 17.50 3.17 0.46
N ALA A 250 16.30 3.61 0.08
CA ALA A 250 15.84 4.99 0.11
C ALA A 250 14.49 5.08 0.81
N ILE A 251 14.26 6.18 1.52
CA ILE A 251 12.96 6.53 2.07
C ILE A 251 12.31 7.50 1.09
N ASP A 252 11.15 7.16 0.57
CA ASP A 252 10.51 7.90 -0.53
C ASP A 252 9.39 8.82 -0.03
N GLU A 253 8.55 8.33 0.86
CA GLU A 253 7.42 9.09 1.40
C GLU A 253 7.33 8.88 2.92
N PHE A 254 6.87 9.92 3.61
CA PHE A 254 6.59 9.89 5.05
C PHE A 254 5.19 10.48 5.27
N VAL A 255 4.30 9.69 5.87
CA VAL A 255 2.91 10.06 6.09
C VAL A 255 2.57 10.01 7.58
N PRO A 256 2.29 11.16 8.24
CA PRO A 256 1.76 11.16 9.59
C PRO A 256 0.36 10.54 9.63
N LEU A 257 0.14 9.55 10.49
CA LEU A 257 -1.16 8.91 10.68
C LEU A 257 -1.96 9.65 11.76
N SER A 258 -2.45 10.84 11.44
CA SER A 258 -3.11 11.74 12.40
C SER A 258 -4.41 11.18 12.98
N TRP A 259 -5.02 10.22 12.32
CA TRP A 259 -6.23 9.51 12.77
C TRP A 259 -5.95 8.34 13.73
N ARG A 260 -4.69 7.90 13.82
CA ARG A 260 -4.21 6.86 14.73
C ARG A 260 -3.29 7.48 15.78
N GLN A 261 -3.80 8.32 16.66
CA GLN A 261 -2.97 8.87 17.72
C GLN A 261 -2.81 7.83 18.85
N PRO A 262 -1.59 7.62 19.38
CA PRO A 262 -1.43 6.89 20.61
C PRO A 262 -2.18 7.65 21.73
N THR A 263 -2.73 6.91 22.68
CA THR A 263 -3.32 7.50 23.88
C THR A 263 -2.30 8.43 24.54
N ALA A 264 -2.76 9.51 25.16
CA ALA A 264 -2.01 10.70 25.60
C ALA A 264 -0.75 10.47 26.49
N GLU A 265 -0.39 9.24 26.78
CA GLU A 265 0.72 8.85 27.65
C GLU A 265 2.08 8.64 26.94
N ALA A 266 2.14 8.83 25.63
CA ALA A 266 3.39 8.62 24.88
C ALA A 266 4.52 9.63 25.21
N GLY A 267 4.32 10.53 26.18
CA GLY A 267 5.38 11.35 26.79
C GLY A 267 6.14 12.29 25.82
N SER A 268 5.57 12.59 24.65
CA SER A 268 6.22 13.48 23.69
C SER A 268 6.24 14.92 24.21
N PRO A 269 7.42 15.56 24.27
CA PRO A 269 7.51 16.97 24.63
C PRO A 269 7.03 17.92 23.48
N PHE A 270 6.63 17.35 22.32
CA PHE A 270 6.24 18.10 21.14
C PHE A 270 4.71 18.08 20.96
N PRO A 271 3.98 19.07 21.48
CA PRO A 271 2.52 19.09 21.42
C PRO A 271 2.03 19.18 19.96
N GLY A 272 0.95 18.48 19.66
CA GLY A 272 0.29 18.53 18.36
C GLY A 272 1.05 17.86 17.20
N LYS A 273 2.05 17.03 17.49
CA LYS A 273 2.71 16.20 16.49
C LYS A 273 2.15 14.78 16.51
N ALA A 274 1.91 14.25 15.32
CA ALA A 274 1.56 12.83 15.19
C ALA A 274 2.76 11.99 15.62
N LEU A 275 2.51 11.02 16.51
CA LEU A 275 3.53 10.07 16.96
C LEU A 275 3.47 8.76 16.17
N THR A 276 2.38 8.54 15.45
CA THR A 276 2.17 7.41 14.55
C THR A 276 2.33 7.85 13.10
N TRP A 277 2.98 7.03 12.31
CA TRP A 277 3.29 7.36 10.94
C TRP A 277 3.55 6.11 10.10
N ALA A 278 3.47 6.26 8.80
CA ALA A 278 3.96 5.29 7.82
C ALA A 278 5.06 5.91 6.97
N MET A 279 5.97 5.09 6.47
CA MET A 279 6.96 5.52 5.47
C MET A 279 7.15 4.45 4.41
N THR A 280 7.26 4.89 3.16
CA THR A 280 7.62 4.01 2.06
C THR A 280 9.14 3.84 1.99
N VAL A 281 9.60 2.61 2.15
CA VAL A 281 11.01 2.22 2.04
C VAL A 281 11.19 1.41 0.76
N ARG A 282 12.09 1.87 -0.11
CA ARG A 282 12.55 1.11 -1.26
C ARG A 282 13.93 0.55 -0.99
N ALA A 283 14.09 -0.75 -1.09
CA ALA A 283 15.36 -1.42 -0.87
C ALA A 283 15.72 -2.27 -2.10
N TRP A 284 16.99 -2.31 -2.45
CA TRP A 284 17.48 -3.11 -3.57
C TRP A 284 18.90 -3.60 -3.33
N ARG A 285 19.23 -4.68 -3.99
CA ARG A 285 20.62 -5.15 -4.01
C ARG A 285 21.37 -4.43 -5.14
N PRO A 286 22.56 -3.89 -4.87
CA PRO A 286 23.42 -3.40 -5.94
C PRO A 286 23.68 -4.52 -6.97
N ALA A 287 23.72 -4.17 -8.25
CA ALA A 287 24.14 -5.11 -9.27
C ALA A 287 25.56 -5.63 -8.92
N ARG A 288 25.70 -6.95 -8.86
CA ARG A 288 27.02 -7.57 -8.65
C ARG A 288 27.86 -7.48 -9.90
#